data_800a619818b4e8a3ab3bcfb9d44c6f2c
#
_entry.id   800a619818b4e8a3ab3bcfb9d44c6f2c
#
_cell.length_a   1.000
_cell.length_b   1.000
_cell.length_c   1.000
_cell.angle_alpha   90.00
_cell.angle_beta   90.00
_cell.angle_gamma   90.00
#
_symmetry.space_group_name_H-M   'P 1'
#
loop_
_entity.id
_entity.type
_entity.pdbx_description
1 polymer ?
#
loop_
_entity_poly.entity_id
_entity_poly.type
_entity_poly.pdbx_seq_one_letter_code
_entity_poly.pdbx_strand_id
1 'polypeptide(L)'
;IVVKDFINTVKENILGKEVLKSIKPDQMIIKLVQDELVNILGSENQPLNIVTSQMTKILFCGLQGSGKTTSVAKLANHLVKSSKKKVLLSSADIYRPAAQEQLKVLAEQVQVDFFNHSFNSAKQIVSETLEYAQQNLFDVVILDTAGRQVVDENLMKELIEIEKSFKPQETLLVADALTGQDAAN
;
A
#
# COMPACT_ATOMS: atom_id res chain seq x y z
N ILE A 1 -10.01 -17.13 10.52
CA ILE A 1 -10.07 -18.10 9.41
C ILE A 1 -8.64 -18.46 9.00
N VAL A 2 -7.82 -17.52 8.51
CA VAL A 2 -6.45 -17.77 8.00
C VAL A 2 -5.58 -18.57 8.97
N VAL A 3 -5.55 -18.21 10.27
CA VAL A 3 -4.74 -18.91 11.28
C VAL A 3 -5.17 -20.37 11.47
N LYS A 4 -6.49 -20.66 11.42
CA LYS A 4 -6.98 -22.03 11.55
C LYS A 4 -6.61 -22.87 10.32
N ASP A 5 -6.73 -22.30 9.15
CA ASP A 5 -6.36 -22.96 7.89
C ASP A 5 -4.87 -23.25 7.86
N PHE A 6 -4.03 -22.26 8.22
CA PHE A 6 -2.59 -22.45 8.40
C PHE A 6 -2.24 -23.60 9.34
N ILE A 7 -2.83 -23.61 10.55
CA ILE A 7 -2.57 -24.67 11.53
C ILE A 7 -3.00 -26.04 10.99
N ASN A 8 -4.13 -26.13 10.30
CA ASN A 8 -4.61 -27.38 9.72
C ASN A 8 -3.68 -27.87 8.61
N THR A 9 -3.29 -27.00 7.68
CA THR A 9 -2.35 -27.33 6.60
C THR A 9 -1.01 -27.82 7.15
N VAL A 10 -0.46 -27.10 8.14
CA VAL A 10 0.81 -27.52 8.78
C VAL A 10 0.65 -28.87 9.48
N LYS A 11 -0.47 -29.11 10.21
CA LYS A 11 -0.74 -30.40 10.85
C LYS A 11 -0.83 -31.54 9.84
N GLU A 12 -1.54 -31.36 8.74
CA GLU A 12 -1.68 -32.37 7.70
C GLU A 12 -0.33 -32.72 7.07
N ASN A 13 0.49 -31.71 6.81
CA ASN A 13 1.85 -31.89 6.28
C ASN A 13 2.79 -32.59 7.29
N ILE A 14 2.67 -32.28 8.60
CA ILE A 14 3.45 -32.95 9.66
C ILE A 14 3.06 -34.42 9.79
N LEU A 15 1.77 -34.75 9.68
CA LEU A 15 1.28 -36.11 9.78
C LEU A 15 1.57 -36.93 8.52
N GLY A 16 2.07 -36.29 7.45
CA GLY A 16 2.52 -36.97 6.25
C GLY A 16 3.69 -37.92 6.51
N LYS A 17 3.72 -39.02 5.75
CA LYS A 17 4.68 -40.12 5.93
C LYS A 17 6.16 -39.71 5.87
N GLU A 18 6.47 -38.57 5.24
CA GLU A 18 7.86 -38.09 5.06
C GLU A 18 8.48 -37.51 6.33
N VAL A 19 7.68 -36.77 7.14
CA VAL A 19 8.18 -36.17 8.39
C VAL A 19 8.48 -37.26 9.41
N LEU A 20 7.61 -38.27 9.53
CA LEU A 20 7.78 -39.37 10.46
C LEU A 20 8.96 -40.29 10.13
N LYS A 21 9.45 -40.26 8.89
CA LYS A 21 10.60 -41.02 8.41
C LYS A 21 11.90 -40.21 8.40
N SER A 22 11.85 -38.92 8.70
CA SER A 22 13.02 -38.05 8.68
C SER A 22 13.98 -38.38 9.85
N ILE A 23 15.28 -38.29 9.57
CA ILE A 23 16.34 -38.42 10.58
C ILE A 23 16.33 -37.22 11.57
N LYS A 24 15.75 -36.08 11.16
CA LYS A 24 15.65 -34.86 11.98
C LYS A 24 14.23 -34.26 11.89
N PRO A 25 13.22 -34.86 12.55
CA PRO A 25 11.82 -34.40 12.47
C PRO A 25 11.63 -32.94 12.86
N ASP A 26 12.34 -32.46 13.88
CA ASP A 26 12.24 -31.10 14.39
C ASP A 26 12.61 -30.05 13.31
N GLN A 27 13.69 -30.29 12.58
CA GLN A 27 14.13 -29.39 11.51
C GLN A 27 13.15 -29.42 10.34
N MET A 28 12.54 -30.56 10.06
CA MET A 28 11.56 -30.70 9.02
C MET A 28 10.26 -29.96 9.35
N ILE A 29 9.82 -29.99 10.61
CA ILE A 29 8.67 -29.23 11.08
C ILE A 29 8.91 -27.71 10.92
N ILE A 30 10.09 -27.23 11.32
CA ILE A 30 10.45 -25.81 11.15
C ILE A 30 10.39 -25.42 9.67
N LYS A 31 10.93 -26.24 8.80
CA LYS A 31 10.89 -26.00 7.35
C LYS A 31 9.46 -25.95 6.82
N LEU A 32 8.60 -26.90 7.18
CA LEU A 32 7.19 -26.92 6.77
C LEU A 32 6.42 -25.70 7.23
N VAL A 33 6.66 -25.23 8.46
CA VAL A 33 6.08 -23.98 8.98
C VAL A 33 6.56 -22.78 8.17
N GLN A 34 7.85 -22.73 7.87
CA GLN A 34 8.43 -21.66 7.04
C GLN A 34 7.85 -21.66 5.62
N ASP A 35 7.80 -22.82 4.97
CA ASP A 35 7.28 -22.95 3.62
C ASP A 35 5.80 -22.51 3.56
N GLU A 36 4.98 -22.88 4.55
CA GLU A 36 3.58 -22.49 4.60
C GLU A 36 3.42 -20.98 4.88
N LEU A 37 4.25 -20.39 5.73
CA LEU A 37 4.26 -18.93 5.91
C LEU A 37 4.63 -18.20 4.62
N VAL A 38 5.61 -18.70 3.88
CA VAL A 38 5.98 -18.15 2.56
C VAL A 38 4.81 -18.24 1.59
N ASN A 39 4.11 -19.37 1.54
CA ASN A 39 2.92 -19.55 0.69
C ASN A 39 1.82 -18.53 1.00
N ILE A 40 1.54 -18.28 2.28
CA ILE A 40 0.51 -17.31 2.71
C ILE A 40 0.93 -15.87 2.42
N LEU A 41 2.20 -15.54 2.62
CA LEU A 41 2.73 -14.19 2.39
C LEU A 41 3.00 -13.88 0.92
N GLY A 42 2.99 -14.89 0.06
CA GLY A 42 3.36 -14.80 -1.35
C GLY A 42 4.80 -15.24 -1.59
N SER A 43 4.98 -16.23 -2.46
CA SER A 43 6.27 -16.84 -2.77
C SER A 43 7.16 -15.98 -3.67
N GLU A 44 6.57 -15.01 -4.39
CA GLU A 44 7.28 -14.19 -5.37
C GLU A 44 7.06 -12.69 -5.11
N ASN A 45 8.13 -11.92 -5.34
CA ASN A 45 8.04 -10.47 -5.33
C ASN A 45 7.26 -10.00 -6.56
N GLN A 46 6.18 -9.27 -6.35
CA GLN A 46 5.45 -8.60 -7.43
C GLN A 46 6.01 -7.19 -7.61
N PRO A 47 6.66 -6.89 -8.76
CA PRO A 47 7.15 -5.55 -9.03
C PRO A 47 5.98 -4.58 -9.22
N LEU A 48 6.20 -3.31 -8.89
CA LEU A 48 5.23 -2.26 -9.18
C LEU A 48 5.01 -2.14 -10.69
N ASN A 49 3.75 -2.02 -11.09
CA ASN A 49 3.37 -1.82 -12.48
C ASN A 49 3.58 -0.34 -12.89
N ILE A 50 4.82 0.02 -13.12
CA ILE A 50 5.19 1.37 -13.59
C ILE A 50 5.08 1.41 -15.11
N VAL A 51 4.04 2.08 -15.60
CA VAL A 51 3.77 2.19 -17.03
C VAL A 51 4.74 3.22 -17.66
N THR A 52 5.36 2.85 -18.78
CA THR A 52 6.31 3.75 -19.47
C THR A 52 5.66 4.62 -20.54
N SER A 53 4.51 4.22 -21.07
CA SER A 53 3.82 4.91 -22.17
C SER A 53 2.84 6.00 -21.69
N GLN A 54 2.54 6.04 -20.40
CA GLN A 54 1.60 6.99 -19.82
C GLN A 54 1.95 7.26 -18.35
N MET A 55 1.37 8.31 -17.78
CA MET A 55 1.50 8.64 -16.36
C MET A 55 0.96 7.51 -15.49
N THR A 56 1.81 6.97 -14.62
CA THR A 56 1.42 5.95 -13.64
C THR A 56 0.76 6.60 -12.42
N LYS A 57 -0.37 6.07 -12.00
CA LYS A 57 -1.14 6.53 -10.84
C LYS A 57 -1.14 5.47 -9.77
N ILE A 58 -0.67 5.82 -8.57
CA ILE A 58 -0.55 4.94 -7.42
C ILE A 58 -1.42 5.48 -6.29
N LEU A 59 -2.34 4.66 -5.80
CA LEU A 59 -3.23 5.00 -4.69
C LEU A 59 -2.75 4.32 -3.42
N PHE A 60 -2.60 5.08 -2.34
CA PHE A 60 -2.30 4.53 -1.01
C PHE A 60 -3.55 4.50 -0.14
N CYS A 61 -3.84 3.35 0.42
CA CYS A 61 -4.93 3.15 1.37
C CYS A 61 -4.46 2.36 2.61
N GLY A 62 -5.26 2.32 3.64
CA GLY A 62 -4.97 1.56 4.87
C GLY A 62 -5.50 2.23 6.14
N LEU A 63 -5.29 1.56 7.26
CA LEU A 63 -5.77 2.00 8.57
C LEU A 63 -5.07 3.25 9.06
N GLN A 64 -5.70 3.95 9.99
CA GLN A 64 -5.08 5.08 10.67
C GLN A 64 -3.86 4.61 11.46
N GLY A 65 -2.75 5.36 11.36
CA GLY A 65 -1.50 5.02 12.04
C GLY A 65 -0.66 3.92 11.39
N SER A 66 -1.11 3.30 10.28
CA SER A 66 -0.35 2.23 9.59
C SER A 66 0.93 2.70 8.88
N GLY A 67 1.21 4.00 8.86
CA GLY A 67 2.41 4.55 8.22
C GLY A 67 2.26 4.87 6.73
N LYS A 68 1.02 5.07 6.22
CA LYS A 68 0.75 5.43 4.80
C LYS A 68 1.57 6.62 4.32
N THR A 69 1.39 7.77 4.94
CA THR A 69 2.06 9.03 4.54
C THR A 69 3.58 8.89 4.51
N THR A 70 4.17 8.18 5.48
CA THR A 70 5.59 7.88 5.50
C THR A 70 6.00 6.95 4.36
N SER A 71 5.18 5.94 4.05
CA SER A 71 5.44 4.98 2.97
C SER A 71 5.31 5.64 1.59
N VAL A 72 4.38 6.58 1.43
CA VAL A 72 4.23 7.41 0.23
C VAL A 72 5.54 8.16 -0.07
N ALA A 73 6.10 8.87 0.92
CA ALA A 73 7.34 9.61 0.75
C ALA A 73 8.54 8.69 0.46
N LYS A 74 8.61 7.52 1.13
CA LYS A 74 9.67 6.52 0.88
C LYS A 74 9.59 5.95 -0.53
N LEU A 75 8.39 5.61 -1.01
CA LEU A 75 8.20 5.10 -2.37
C LEU A 75 8.56 6.18 -3.40
N ALA A 76 8.12 7.40 -3.21
CA ALA A 76 8.46 8.53 -4.08
C ALA A 76 9.98 8.71 -4.20
N ASN A 77 10.68 8.73 -3.07
CA ASN A 77 12.14 8.82 -3.04
C ASN A 77 12.82 7.64 -3.77
N HIS A 78 12.28 6.43 -3.61
CA HIS A 78 12.78 5.26 -4.32
C HIS A 78 12.60 5.41 -5.84
N LEU A 79 11.43 5.82 -6.32
CA LEU A 79 11.14 6.01 -7.74
C LEU A 79 12.00 7.10 -8.38
N VAL A 80 12.24 8.19 -7.67
CA VAL A 80 13.15 9.27 -8.15
C VAL A 80 14.59 8.75 -8.24
N LYS A 81 15.10 8.11 -7.20
CA LYS A 81 16.50 7.68 -7.14
C LYS A 81 16.80 6.47 -8.04
N SER A 82 15.93 5.46 -8.04
CA SER A 82 16.17 4.20 -8.75
C SER A 82 15.74 4.24 -10.20
N SER A 83 14.60 4.89 -10.48
CA SER A 83 13.96 4.87 -11.80
C SER A 83 14.02 6.22 -12.50
N LYS A 84 14.60 7.24 -11.87
CA LYS A 84 14.71 8.64 -12.39
C LYS A 84 13.36 9.20 -12.87
N LYS A 85 12.28 8.83 -12.19
CA LYS A 85 10.92 9.28 -12.52
C LYS A 85 10.64 10.63 -11.91
N LYS A 86 9.91 11.48 -12.63
CA LYS A 86 9.35 12.71 -12.11
C LYS A 86 8.06 12.38 -11.36
N VAL A 87 8.08 12.52 -10.04
CA VAL A 87 7.00 12.06 -9.15
C VAL A 87 6.28 13.27 -8.54
N LEU A 88 4.94 13.22 -8.53
CA LEU A 88 4.09 14.16 -7.84
C LEU A 88 3.39 13.46 -6.67
N LEU A 89 3.42 14.07 -5.50
CA LEU A 89 2.65 13.66 -4.33
C LEU A 89 1.42 14.56 -4.17
N SER A 90 0.31 13.95 -3.77
CA SER A 90 -0.91 14.67 -3.39
C SER A 90 -1.61 13.94 -2.25
N SER A 91 -2.39 14.67 -1.45
CA SER A 91 -3.18 14.09 -0.35
C SER A 91 -4.66 14.36 -0.57
N ALA A 92 -5.47 13.31 -0.53
CA ALA A 92 -6.93 13.39 -0.51
C ALA A 92 -7.50 13.32 0.92
N ASP A 93 -6.67 13.46 1.97
CA ASP A 93 -7.12 13.52 3.36
C ASP A 93 -7.65 14.92 3.68
N ILE A 94 -8.93 15.14 3.42
CA ILE A 94 -9.62 16.41 3.69
C ILE A 94 -9.97 16.61 5.18
N TYR A 95 -9.89 15.54 5.98
CA TYR A 95 -10.30 15.56 7.39
C TYR A 95 -9.18 16.02 8.32
N ARG A 96 -7.94 15.92 7.88
CA ARG A 96 -6.76 16.21 8.70
C ARG A 96 -5.78 17.13 7.96
N PRO A 97 -5.96 18.44 8.03
CA PRO A 97 -5.03 19.40 7.40
C PRO A 97 -3.57 19.19 7.79
N ALA A 98 -3.32 18.79 9.04
CA ALA A 98 -1.98 18.46 9.51
C ALA A 98 -1.34 17.27 8.76
N ALA A 99 -2.13 16.32 8.22
CA ALA A 99 -1.61 15.22 7.44
C ALA A 99 -1.13 15.67 6.06
N GLN A 100 -1.81 16.62 5.44
CA GLN A 100 -1.35 17.24 4.19
C GLN A 100 -0.03 18.00 4.39
N GLU A 101 0.06 18.79 5.46
CA GLU A 101 1.31 19.53 5.77
C GLU A 101 2.45 18.56 6.10
N GLN A 102 2.17 17.47 6.80
CA GLN A 102 3.15 16.42 7.06
C GLN A 102 3.66 15.80 5.75
N LEU A 103 2.77 15.47 4.81
CA LEU A 103 3.19 14.90 3.53
C LEU A 103 4.00 15.91 2.71
N LYS A 104 3.65 17.19 2.74
CA LYS A 104 4.40 18.25 2.09
C LYS A 104 5.82 18.36 2.64
N VAL A 105 5.97 18.39 3.96
CA VAL A 105 7.31 18.42 4.62
C VAL A 105 8.13 17.19 4.22
N LEU A 106 7.52 16.02 4.19
CA LEU A 106 8.20 14.79 3.76
C LEU A 106 8.59 14.85 2.27
N ALA A 107 7.74 15.41 1.40
CA ALA A 107 8.03 15.60 0.00
C ALA A 107 9.26 16.50 -0.19
N GLU A 108 9.34 17.63 0.55
CA GLU A 108 10.47 18.54 0.55
C GLU A 108 11.77 17.85 1.01
N GLN A 109 11.70 17.03 2.08
CA GLN A 109 12.86 16.28 2.58
C GLN A 109 13.42 15.28 1.57
N VAL A 110 12.56 14.68 0.75
CA VAL A 110 12.98 13.71 -0.28
C VAL A 110 13.13 14.35 -1.67
N GLN A 111 12.96 15.66 -1.77
CA GLN A 111 13.08 16.44 -3.00
C GLN A 111 12.12 15.98 -4.11
N VAL A 112 10.86 15.77 -3.73
CA VAL A 112 9.76 15.36 -4.63
C VAL A 112 8.71 16.46 -4.65
N ASP A 113 8.09 16.69 -5.80
CA ASP A 113 7.06 17.70 -5.95
C ASP A 113 5.79 17.32 -5.18
N PHE A 114 5.15 18.30 -4.54
CA PHE A 114 3.89 18.15 -3.83
C PHE A 114 2.84 19.09 -4.42
N PHE A 115 1.66 18.53 -4.74
CA PHE A 115 0.51 19.32 -5.16
C PHE A 115 -0.18 19.92 -3.95
N ASN A 116 0.05 21.20 -3.70
CA ASN A 116 -0.56 21.94 -2.60
C ASN A 116 -1.93 22.46 -3.04
N HIS A 117 -2.95 22.23 -2.21
CA HIS A 117 -4.31 22.65 -2.49
C HIS A 117 -5.09 22.99 -1.22
N SER A 118 -6.21 23.69 -1.36
CA SER A 118 -7.14 24.04 -0.29
C SER A 118 -8.56 23.51 -0.55
N PHE A 119 -8.70 22.50 -1.41
CA PHE A 119 -9.99 21.91 -1.75
C PHE A 119 -10.54 21.05 -0.61
N ASN A 120 -11.86 21.08 -0.43
CA ASN A 120 -12.57 20.31 0.59
C ASN A 120 -13.33 19.10 0.01
N SER A 121 -13.00 18.68 -1.19
CA SER A 121 -13.60 17.54 -1.87
C SER A 121 -12.53 16.63 -2.44
N ALA A 122 -12.50 15.38 -2.01
CA ALA A 122 -11.55 14.39 -2.50
C ALA A 122 -11.63 14.22 -4.03
N LYS A 123 -12.83 14.25 -4.61
CA LYS A 123 -13.03 14.20 -6.05
C LYS A 123 -12.40 15.38 -6.79
N GLN A 124 -12.55 16.58 -6.26
CA GLN A 124 -11.92 17.78 -6.82
C GLN A 124 -10.40 17.71 -6.72
N ILE A 125 -9.87 17.28 -5.58
CA ILE A 125 -8.43 17.08 -5.38
C ILE A 125 -7.88 16.12 -6.43
N VAL A 126 -8.54 14.99 -6.67
CA VAL A 126 -8.14 14.01 -7.69
C VAL A 126 -8.10 14.65 -9.08
N SER A 127 -9.17 15.36 -9.48
CA SER A 127 -9.25 16.00 -10.81
C SER A 127 -8.13 17.00 -11.02
N GLU A 128 -7.98 17.93 -10.09
CA GLU A 128 -6.96 19.00 -10.16
C GLU A 128 -5.53 18.45 -10.07
N THR A 129 -5.31 17.41 -9.24
CA THR A 129 -4.01 16.73 -9.16
C THR A 129 -3.64 16.10 -10.51
N LEU A 130 -4.58 15.42 -11.15
CA LEU A 130 -4.33 14.76 -12.44
C LEU A 130 -4.10 15.78 -13.56
N GLU A 131 -4.86 16.86 -13.59
CA GLU A 131 -4.69 17.95 -14.55
C GLU A 131 -3.30 18.62 -14.37
N TYR A 132 -2.95 18.99 -13.15
CA TYR A 132 -1.65 19.54 -12.84
C TYR A 132 -0.50 18.61 -13.22
N ALA A 133 -0.63 17.33 -12.90
CA ALA A 133 0.38 16.33 -13.22
C ALA A 133 0.58 16.16 -14.73
N GLN A 134 -0.50 16.19 -15.50
CA GLN A 134 -0.45 16.09 -16.95
C GLN A 134 0.16 17.33 -17.60
N GLN A 135 -0.24 18.52 -17.16
CA GLN A 135 0.31 19.78 -17.67
C GLN A 135 1.81 19.93 -17.39
N ASN A 136 2.28 19.38 -16.27
CA ASN A 136 3.68 19.47 -15.85
C ASN A 136 4.50 18.21 -16.19
N LEU A 137 3.96 17.30 -16.98
CA LEU A 137 4.63 16.09 -17.49
C LEU A 137 5.25 15.22 -16.37
N PHE A 138 4.45 14.90 -15.35
CA PHE A 138 4.87 13.95 -14.33
C PHE A 138 4.75 12.51 -14.85
N ASP A 139 5.73 11.66 -14.53
CA ASP A 139 5.71 10.24 -14.86
C ASP A 139 4.83 9.44 -13.91
N VAL A 140 4.82 9.83 -12.63
CA VAL A 140 4.12 9.13 -11.56
C VAL A 140 3.38 10.11 -10.66
N VAL A 141 2.14 9.79 -10.34
CA VAL A 141 1.34 10.49 -9.31
C VAL A 141 1.05 9.51 -8.19
N ILE A 142 1.38 9.89 -6.96
CA ILE A 142 1.05 9.10 -5.76
C ILE A 142 0.03 9.88 -4.94
N LEU A 143 -1.12 9.28 -4.70
CA LEU A 143 -2.21 9.86 -3.93
C LEU A 143 -2.29 9.17 -2.55
N ASP A 144 -2.05 9.95 -1.49
CA ASP A 144 -2.29 9.52 -0.10
C ASP A 144 -3.75 9.76 0.28
N THR A 145 -4.39 8.79 0.93
CA THR A 145 -5.77 8.91 1.39
C THR A 145 -5.87 8.95 2.90
N ALA A 146 -7.01 9.43 3.41
CA ALA A 146 -7.31 9.42 4.84
C ALA A 146 -7.15 8.02 5.43
N GLY A 147 -6.55 7.95 6.62
CA GLY A 147 -6.50 6.71 7.39
C GLY A 147 -7.88 6.34 7.91
N ARG A 148 -8.22 5.07 7.86
CA ARG A 148 -9.54 4.57 8.20
C ARG A 148 -9.53 3.85 9.53
N GLN A 149 -10.65 3.92 10.26
CA GLN A 149 -10.97 2.98 11.31
C GLN A 149 -11.82 1.86 10.69
N VAL A 150 -11.73 0.66 11.23
CA VAL A 150 -12.26 -0.61 10.69
C VAL A 150 -13.75 -0.60 10.31
N VAL A 151 -14.53 0.42 10.64
CA VAL A 151 -16.01 0.40 10.51
C VAL A 151 -16.57 1.70 9.91
N ASP A 152 -15.80 2.51 9.21
CA ASP A 152 -16.33 3.75 8.63
C ASP A 152 -16.80 3.55 7.18
N GLU A 153 -18.11 3.24 7.03
CA GLU A 153 -18.72 3.04 5.72
C GLU A 153 -18.64 4.29 4.81
N ASN A 154 -18.65 5.49 5.38
CA ASN A 154 -18.60 6.72 4.59
C ASN A 154 -17.22 6.91 3.99
N LEU A 155 -16.17 6.68 4.77
CA LEU A 155 -14.81 6.71 4.27
C LEU A 155 -14.54 5.59 3.25
N MET A 156 -15.18 4.43 3.38
CA MET A 156 -15.08 3.38 2.36
C MET A 156 -15.75 3.78 1.04
N LYS A 157 -16.92 4.42 1.10
CA LYS A 157 -17.58 4.97 -0.10
C LYS A 157 -16.72 6.03 -0.78
N GLU A 158 -16.13 6.94 0.00
CA GLU A 158 -15.20 7.95 -0.50
C GLU A 158 -13.98 7.33 -1.21
N LEU A 159 -13.38 6.27 -0.63
CA LEU A 159 -12.27 5.57 -1.27
C LEU A 159 -12.65 4.97 -2.62
N ILE A 160 -13.83 4.35 -2.69
CA ILE A 160 -14.35 3.79 -3.94
C ILE A 160 -14.57 4.91 -4.99
N GLU A 161 -15.03 6.08 -4.56
CA GLU A 161 -15.19 7.23 -5.46
C GLU A 161 -13.83 7.79 -5.92
N ILE A 162 -12.86 7.87 -5.01
CA ILE A 162 -11.48 8.25 -5.34
C ILE A 162 -10.90 7.26 -6.35
N GLU A 163 -10.99 5.96 -6.09
CA GLU A 163 -10.48 4.91 -6.98
C GLU A 163 -11.10 5.02 -8.38
N LYS A 164 -12.44 5.16 -8.46
CA LYS A 164 -13.15 5.30 -9.72
C LYS A 164 -12.73 6.54 -10.53
N SER A 165 -12.46 7.66 -9.85
CA SER A 165 -12.06 8.91 -10.50
C SER A 165 -10.57 8.96 -10.82
N PHE A 166 -9.73 8.46 -9.92
CA PHE A 166 -8.28 8.41 -10.06
C PHE A 166 -7.82 7.34 -11.06
N LYS A 167 -8.52 6.19 -11.09
CA LYS A 167 -8.21 5.00 -11.92
C LYS A 167 -6.73 4.61 -11.79
N PRO A 168 -6.30 4.20 -10.60
CA PRO A 168 -4.90 3.86 -10.36
C PRO A 168 -4.48 2.62 -11.15
N GLN A 169 -3.22 2.53 -11.56
CA GLN A 169 -2.58 1.31 -12.04
C GLN A 169 -2.15 0.42 -10.88
N GLU A 170 -1.89 1.02 -9.71
CA GLU A 170 -1.52 0.33 -8.47
C GLU A 170 -2.31 0.89 -7.29
N THR A 171 -2.88 0.01 -6.50
CA THR A 171 -3.48 0.33 -5.20
C THR A 171 -2.71 -0.39 -4.11
N LEU A 172 -2.04 0.38 -3.25
CA LEU A 172 -1.18 -0.15 -2.20
C LEU A 172 -1.87 -0.03 -0.84
N LEU A 173 -2.17 -1.18 -0.24
CA LEU A 173 -2.65 -1.26 1.14
C LEU A 173 -1.45 -1.23 2.09
N VAL A 174 -1.39 -0.21 2.93
CA VAL A 174 -0.40 -0.14 4.01
C VAL A 174 -1.02 -0.66 5.29
N ALA A 175 -0.56 -1.81 5.73
CA ALA A 175 -0.98 -2.45 6.96
C ALA A 175 0.19 -2.53 7.95
N ASP A 176 -0.10 -2.30 9.24
CA ASP A 176 0.85 -2.53 10.32
C ASP A 176 0.75 -4.01 10.74
N ALA A 177 1.88 -4.67 10.87
CA ALA A 177 1.96 -6.08 11.29
C ALA A 177 1.33 -6.32 12.68
N LEU A 178 1.20 -5.30 13.51
CA LEU A 178 0.58 -5.38 14.83
C LEU A 178 -0.96 -5.27 14.80
N THR A 179 -1.56 -4.88 13.67
CA THR A 179 -3.01 -4.63 13.57
C THR A 179 -3.83 -5.93 13.57
N GLY A 180 -3.21 -7.07 13.26
CA GLY A 180 -3.88 -8.36 13.27
C GLY A 180 -5.07 -8.45 12.30
N GLN A 181 -6.20 -8.99 12.79
CA GLN A 181 -7.40 -9.23 11.99
C GLN A 181 -8.02 -7.95 11.40
N ASP A 182 -7.87 -6.82 12.06
CA ASP A 182 -8.44 -5.54 11.61
C ASP A 182 -7.84 -5.06 10.28
N ALA A 183 -6.65 -5.53 9.92
CA ALA A 183 -6.05 -5.23 8.62
C ALA A 183 -6.65 -6.03 7.46
N ALA A 184 -7.35 -7.15 7.78
CA ALA A 184 -7.92 -8.06 6.79
C ALA A 184 -9.44 -7.87 6.58
N ASN A 185 -10.12 -7.13 7.47
CA ASN A 185 -11.53 -6.80 7.39
C ASN A 185 -11.71 -5.44 6.71
#